data_8b2c2c8799ba55ff025ef88b6514b630
#
_entry.id   8b2c2c8799ba55ff025ef88b6514b630
#
_cell.length_a   1.000
_cell.length_b   1.000
_cell.length_c   1.000
_cell.angle_alpha   90.00
_cell.angle_beta   90.00
_cell.angle_gamma   90.00
#
_symmetry.space_group_name_H-M   'P 1'
#
loop_
_entity.id
_entity.type
_entity.pdbx_description
1 polymer ?
#
loop_
_entity_poly.entity_id
_entity_poly.type
_entity_poly.pdbx_seq_one_letter_code
_entity_poly.pdbx_strand_id
1 'polypeptide(L)'
;MSNKRQVYHTNIWEEEAEADNPFAAKAAYCHGYDVYGEILQKASWFEYLYLMFKGERPTAEQAVLLEKLAIALANPGPREASVRAAMNGGVSKAAHASSLMAALAVGAGQYGGSHEVYILMDLWKQCGLDLE
;
A
#
# COMPACT_ATOMS: atom_id res chain seq x y z
N MET A 1 -3.43 -21.39 -34.65
CA MET A 1 -2.79 -20.79 -33.46
C MET A 1 -3.89 -20.65 -32.41
N SER A 2 -3.85 -21.45 -31.36
CA SER A 2 -4.82 -21.38 -30.26
C SER A 2 -4.56 -20.11 -29.44
N ASN A 3 -5.50 -19.18 -29.52
CA ASN A 3 -5.48 -17.96 -28.70
C ASN A 3 -5.84 -18.37 -27.26
N LYS A 4 -4.85 -18.77 -26.47
CA LYS A 4 -5.07 -19.04 -25.05
C LYS A 4 -5.48 -17.71 -24.40
N ARG A 5 -6.76 -17.59 -24.04
CA ARG A 5 -7.25 -16.47 -23.24
C ARG A 5 -6.42 -16.40 -21.97
N GLN A 6 -5.68 -15.31 -21.79
CA GLN A 6 -4.94 -15.07 -20.56
C GLN A 6 -5.97 -14.69 -19.49
N VAL A 7 -6.06 -15.50 -18.43
CA VAL A 7 -6.97 -15.27 -17.31
C VAL A 7 -6.14 -14.79 -16.13
N TYR A 8 -6.51 -13.68 -15.57
CA TYR A 8 -5.90 -13.13 -14.35
C TYR A 8 -6.78 -13.49 -13.17
N HIS A 9 -6.18 -13.95 -12.10
CA HIS A 9 -6.86 -14.24 -10.85
C HIS A 9 -6.31 -13.33 -9.75
N THR A 10 -7.19 -12.81 -8.90
CA THR A 10 -6.85 -12.04 -7.72
C THR A 10 -7.81 -12.38 -6.60
N ASN A 11 -7.33 -12.35 -5.37
CA ASN A 11 -8.16 -12.47 -4.16
C ASN A 11 -8.35 -11.11 -3.47
N ILE A 12 -7.72 -10.04 -4.01
CA ILE A 12 -7.85 -8.69 -3.45
C ILE A 12 -9.24 -8.13 -3.68
N TRP A 13 -9.89 -8.56 -4.78
CA TRP A 13 -11.23 -8.12 -5.15
C TRP A 13 -12.03 -9.26 -5.75
N GLU A 14 -13.21 -9.50 -5.17
CA GLU A 14 -14.23 -10.42 -5.67
C GLU A 14 -15.59 -9.77 -5.46
N GLU A 15 -16.49 -9.87 -6.42
CA GLU A 15 -17.84 -9.32 -6.35
C GLU A 15 -18.88 -10.43 -6.50
N GLU A 16 -19.94 -10.33 -5.68
CA GLU A 16 -21.19 -11.05 -5.87
C GLU A 16 -22.20 -10.10 -6.54
N ALA A 17 -22.66 -10.44 -7.73
CA ALA A 17 -23.61 -9.61 -8.47
C ALA A 17 -25.00 -9.65 -7.85
N GLU A 18 -25.79 -8.59 -8.02
CA GLU A 18 -27.22 -8.58 -7.74
C GLU A 18 -27.96 -9.60 -8.65
N ALA A 19 -29.02 -10.20 -8.12
CA ALA A 19 -29.76 -11.25 -8.82
C ALA A 19 -30.44 -10.78 -10.12
N ASP A 20 -30.83 -9.52 -10.17
CA ASP A 20 -31.55 -8.87 -11.26
C ASP A 20 -30.69 -7.89 -12.08
N ASN A 21 -29.47 -7.59 -11.62
CA ASN A 21 -28.56 -6.68 -12.28
C ASN A 21 -27.09 -7.13 -12.17
N PRO A 22 -26.54 -7.80 -13.20
CA PRO A 22 -25.16 -8.30 -13.16
C PRO A 22 -24.09 -7.18 -13.16
N PHE A 23 -24.49 -5.92 -13.36
CA PHE A 23 -23.58 -4.76 -13.31
C PHE A 23 -23.61 -4.03 -11.97
N ALA A 24 -24.40 -4.52 -11.01
CA ALA A 24 -24.43 -4.02 -9.64
C ALA A 24 -23.89 -5.11 -8.69
N ALA A 25 -22.98 -4.73 -7.81
CA ALA A 25 -22.45 -5.61 -6.79
C ALA A 25 -23.38 -5.65 -5.58
N LYS A 26 -23.86 -6.84 -5.20
CA LYS A 26 -24.55 -7.10 -3.96
C LYS A 26 -23.59 -7.13 -2.77
N ALA A 27 -22.42 -7.72 -2.96
CA ALA A 27 -21.35 -7.78 -1.98
C ALA A 27 -19.99 -7.70 -2.66
N ALA A 28 -18.99 -7.18 -1.96
CA ALA A 28 -17.61 -7.12 -2.40
C ALA A 28 -16.69 -7.71 -1.32
N TYR A 29 -15.73 -8.52 -1.74
CA TYR A 29 -14.84 -9.24 -0.84
C TYR A 29 -13.38 -8.91 -1.12
N CYS A 30 -12.59 -8.89 -0.07
CA CYS A 30 -11.13 -8.80 -0.12
C CYS A 30 -10.56 -10.00 0.65
N HIS A 31 -9.84 -10.88 -0.02
CA HIS A 31 -9.33 -12.14 0.54
C HIS A 31 -10.40 -12.96 1.29
N GLY A 32 -11.66 -12.93 0.78
CA GLY A 32 -12.80 -13.64 1.36
C GLY A 32 -13.50 -12.92 2.52
N TYR A 33 -13.05 -11.73 2.93
CA TYR A 33 -13.72 -10.90 3.94
C TYR A 33 -14.65 -9.88 3.26
N ASP A 34 -15.89 -9.79 3.73
CA ASP A 34 -16.87 -8.82 3.23
C ASP A 34 -16.43 -7.39 3.54
N VAL A 35 -16.16 -6.60 2.47
CA VAL A 35 -15.60 -5.25 2.60
C VAL A 35 -16.59 -4.31 3.29
N TYR A 36 -17.85 -4.33 2.89
CA TYR A 36 -18.86 -3.38 3.39
C TYR A 36 -19.61 -3.91 4.60
N GLY A 37 -19.85 -5.21 4.65
CA GLY A 37 -20.59 -5.85 5.76
C GLY A 37 -19.73 -6.11 7.00
N GLU A 38 -18.42 -6.29 6.82
CA GLU A 38 -17.54 -6.63 7.93
C GLU A 38 -16.36 -5.65 8.09
N ILE A 39 -15.52 -5.48 7.06
CA ILE A 39 -14.28 -4.69 7.18
C ILE A 39 -14.61 -3.23 7.51
N LEU A 40 -15.52 -2.61 6.77
CA LEU A 40 -15.92 -1.22 6.96
C LEU A 40 -16.44 -0.94 8.38
N GLN A 41 -17.03 -1.94 9.02
CA GLN A 41 -17.63 -1.77 10.35
C GLN A 41 -16.65 -1.98 11.50
N LYS A 42 -15.57 -2.75 11.29
CA LYS A 42 -14.74 -3.26 12.39
C LYS A 42 -13.25 -2.95 12.23
N ALA A 43 -12.75 -2.83 11.01
CA ALA A 43 -11.33 -2.69 10.77
C ALA A 43 -10.91 -1.22 10.73
N SER A 44 -9.73 -0.94 11.26
CA SER A 44 -9.01 0.30 11.00
C SER A 44 -8.44 0.31 9.58
N TRP A 45 -8.05 1.50 9.10
CA TRP A 45 -7.40 1.62 7.78
C TRP A 45 -6.12 0.76 7.68
N PHE A 46 -5.33 0.70 8.74
CA PHE A 46 -4.07 -0.07 8.74
C PHE A 46 -4.31 -1.58 8.79
N GLU A 47 -5.35 -2.04 9.45
CA GLU A 47 -5.76 -3.45 9.40
C GLU A 47 -6.20 -3.84 8.00
N TYR A 48 -6.98 -3.00 7.32
CA TYR A 48 -7.40 -3.25 5.95
C TYR A 48 -6.24 -3.17 4.97
N LEU A 49 -5.33 -2.21 5.12
CA LEU A 49 -4.12 -2.10 4.32
C LEU A 49 -3.26 -3.37 4.45
N TYR A 50 -3.05 -3.84 5.68
CA TYR A 50 -2.32 -5.08 5.94
C TYR A 50 -2.98 -6.27 5.25
N LEU A 51 -4.30 -6.42 5.39
CA LEU A 51 -5.07 -7.48 4.73
C LEU A 51 -4.89 -7.47 3.21
N MET A 52 -4.98 -6.30 2.57
CA MET A 52 -4.81 -6.17 1.12
C MET A 52 -3.44 -6.69 0.64
N PHE A 53 -2.37 -6.44 1.40
CA PHE A 53 -1.02 -6.85 1.00
C PHE A 53 -0.63 -8.25 1.45
N LYS A 54 -1.12 -8.71 2.61
CA LYS A 54 -0.72 -10.00 3.20
C LYS A 54 -1.73 -11.12 2.96
N GLY A 55 -2.99 -10.78 2.68
CA GLY A 55 -4.06 -11.76 2.50
C GLY A 55 -4.62 -12.34 3.81
N GLU A 56 -4.17 -11.85 4.95
CA GLU A 56 -4.59 -12.26 6.29
C GLU A 56 -4.76 -11.05 7.21
N ARG A 57 -5.54 -11.18 8.26
CA ARG A 57 -5.70 -10.11 9.26
C ARG A 57 -4.43 -9.96 10.09
N PRO A 58 -4.02 -8.72 10.40
CA PRO A 58 -2.92 -8.49 11.33
C PRO A 58 -3.33 -8.84 12.77
N THR A 59 -2.34 -9.09 13.62
CA THR A 59 -2.53 -8.97 15.07
C THR A 59 -2.71 -7.50 15.46
N ALA A 60 -3.23 -7.24 16.68
CA ALA A 60 -3.37 -5.88 17.18
C ALA A 60 -2.01 -5.14 17.22
N GLU A 61 -0.95 -5.84 17.62
CA GLU A 61 0.41 -5.29 17.69
C GLU A 61 0.96 -4.96 16.30
N GLN A 62 0.70 -5.80 15.29
CA GLN A 62 1.11 -5.55 13.90
C GLN A 62 0.39 -4.32 13.33
N ALA A 63 -0.91 -4.17 13.57
CA ALA A 63 -1.68 -3.01 13.13
C ALA A 63 -1.14 -1.71 13.77
N VAL A 64 -0.91 -1.72 15.09
CA VAL A 64 -0.34 -0.59 15.82
C VAL A 64 1.06 -0.25 15.31
N LEU A 65 1.92 -1.25 15.08
CA LEU A 65 3.27 -1.02 14.54
C LEU A 65 3.21 -0.37 13.16
N LEU A 66 2.37 -0.88 12.27
CA LEU A 66 2.21 -0.32 10.92
C LEU A 66 1.71 1.13 10.97
N GLU A 67 0.75 1.43 11.84
CA GLU A 67 0.27 2.80 12.06
C GLU A 67 1.40 3.72 12.55
N LYS A 68 2.18 3.30 13.55
CA LYS A 68 3.30 4.09 14.09
C LYS A 68 4.37 4.35 13.04
N LEU A 69 4.71 3.36 12.22
CA LEU A 69 5.64 3.52 11.11
C LEU A 69 5.10 4.51 10.08
N ALA A 70 3.83 4.41 9.72
CA ALA A 70 3.22 5.34 8.77
C ALA A 70 3.21 6.78 9.31
N ILE A 71 2.90 6.99 10.59
CA ILE A 71 2.96 8.30 11.24
C ILE A 71 4.40 8.86 11.21
N ALA A 72 5.39 8.03 11.54
CA ALA A 72 6.80 8.44 11.54
C ALA A 72 7.29 8.87 10.15
N LEU A 73 6.77 8.25 9.09
CA LEU A 73 7.14 8.50 7.71
C LEU A 73 6.25 9.52 6.98
N ALA A 74 5.12 9.91 7.57
CA ALA A 74 4.10 10.71 6.88
C ALA A 74 4.56 12.10 6.46
N ASN A 75 5.48 12.72 7.21
CA ASN A 75 5.92 14.08 6.94
C ASN A 75 7.42 14.27 7.21
N PRO A 76 8.30 13.76 6.35
CA PRO A 76 9.75 13.87 6.53
C PRO A 76 10.28 15.30 6.32
N GLY A 77 9.44 16.19 5.79
CA GLY A 77 9.79 17.60 5.56
C GLY A 77 10.70 17.85 4.35
N PRO A 78 11.07 19.13 4.10
CA PRO A 78 11.77 19.53 2.87
C PRO A 78 13.25 19.10 2.81
N ARG A 79 13.77 18.48 3.87
CA ARG A 79 15.11 17.87 3.83
C ARG A 79 15.12 16.60 3.00
N GLU A 80 13.97 15.93 2.93
CA GLU A 80 13.80 14.73 2.11
C GLU A 80 13.80 15.08 0.61
N ALA A 81 14.55 14.31 -0.18
CA ALA A 81 14.74 14.59 -1.60
C ALA A 81 13.45 14.45 -2.41
N SER A 82 12.61 13.47 -2.08
CA SER A 82 11.30 13.25 -2.71
C SER A 82 10.36 14.43 -2.48
N VAL A 83 10.35 14.97 -1.27
CA VAL A 83 9.55 16.16 -0.92
C VAL A 83 10.04 17.38 -1.72
N ARG A 84 11.37 17.59 -1.81
CA ARG A 84 11.92 18.67 -2.64
C ARG A 84 11.56 18.53 -4.11
N ALA A 85 11.54 17.30 -4.63
CA ALA A 85 11.13 17.06 -6.03
C ALA A 85 9.67 17.49 -6.26
N ALA A 86 8.75 17.14 -5.34
CA ALA A 86 7.36 17.61 -5.38
C ALA A 86 7.24 19.13 -5.28
N MET A 87 7.99 19.74 -4.35
CA MET A 87 8.00 21.21 -4.16
C MET A 87 8.47 21.94 -5.42
N ASN A 88 9.51 21.45 -6.09
CA ASN A 88 10.01 22.02 -7.35
C ASN A 88 8.94 21.95 -8.45
N GLY A 89 8.21 20.84 -8.54
CA GLY A 89 7.06 20.72 -9.42
C GLY A 89 5.97 21.77 -9.12
N GLY A 90 5.66 21.99 -7.84
CA GLY A 90 4.71 23.00 -7.40
C GLY A 90 5.16 24.43 -7.75
N VAL A 91 6.42 24.77 -7.47
CA VAL A 91 7.01 26.08 -7.81
C VAL A 91 6.98 26.34 -9.31
N SER A 92 7.22 25.33 -10.11
CA SER A 92 7.19 25.39 -11.58
C SER A 92 5.78 25.41 -12.16
N LYS A 93 4.73 25.34 -11.31
CA LYS A 93 3.32 25.19 -11.71
C LYS A 93 3.08 23.99 -12.61
N ALA A 94 3.86 22.91 -12.43
CA ALA A 94 3.67 21.67 -13.13
C ALA A 94 2.31 21.02 -12.73
N ALA A 95 1.79 20.15 -13.61
CA ALA A 95 0.60 19.38 -13.27
C ALA A 95 0.86 18.51 -12.00
N HIS A 96 -0.16 18.36 -11.14
CA HIS A 96 -0.03 17.58 -9.89
C HIS A 96 0.48 16.15 -10.13
N ALA A 97 0.02 15.51 -11.22
CA ALA A 97 0.49 14.18 -11.59
C ALA A 97 2.00 14.15 -11.87
N SER A 98 2.53 15.17 -12.55
CA SER A 98 3.98 15.28 -12.85
C SER A 98 4.79 15.48 -11.58
N SER A 99 4.30 16.31 -10.65
CA SER A 99 4.94 16.54 -9.35
C SER A 99 4.95 15.25 -8.50
N LEU A 100 3.85 14.49 -8.51
CA LEU A 100 3.76 13.20 -7.82
C LEU A 100 4.72 12.17 -8.44
N MET A 101 4.77 12.06 -9.77
CA MET A 101 5.70 11.16 -10.45
C MET A 101 7.16 11.49 -10.14
N ALA A 102 7.53 12.79 -10.10
CA ALA A 102 8.87 13.22 -9.75
C ALA A 102 9.22 12.82 -8.30
N ALA A 103 8.30 13.03 -7.36
CA ALA A 103 8.48 12.64 -5.96
C ALA A 103 8.65 11.11 -5.80
N LEU A 104 7.80 10.32 -6.48
CA LEU A 104 7.89 8.86 -6.45
C LEU A 104 9.18 8.35 -7.08
N ALA A 105 9.60 8.93 -8.22
CA ALA A 105 10.85 8.54 -8.89
C ALA A 105 12.08 8.80 -8.01
N VAL A 106 12.12 9.94 -7.32
CA VAL A 106 13.21 10.27 -6.38
C VAL A 106 13.13 9.39 -5.13
N GLY A 107 11.94 9.19 -4.57
CA GLY A 107 11.72 8.34 -3.40
C GLY A 107 11.99 6.84 -3.63
N ALA A 108 12.01 6.39 -4.88
CA ALA A 108 12.42 5.04 -5.29
C ALA A 108 13.94 4.89 -5.46
N GLY A 109 14.71 5.96 -5.22
CA GLY A 109 16.16 5.97 -5.38
C GLY A 109 16.93 5.10 -4.38
N GLN A 110 18.23 4.91 -4.66
CA GLN A 110 19.11 4.10 -3.82
C GLN A 110 19.53 4.82 -2.54
N TYR A 111 19.56 6.15 -2.55
CA TYR A 111 20.00 6.97 -1.44
C TYR A 111 18.83 7.75 -0.86
N GLY A 112 18.52 7.54 0.42
CA GLY A 112 17.42 8.20 1.11
C GLY A 112 16.02 7.80 0.61
N GLY A 113 15.91 6.63 -0.02
CA GLY A 113 14.65 6.16 -0.60
C GLY A 113 14.26 4.75 -0.11
N SER A 114 13.35 4.12 -0.82
CA SER A 114 12.84 2.78 -0.49
C SER A 114 13.91 1.69 -0.45
N HIS A 115 15.03 1.87 -1.13
CA HIS A 115 16.15 0.92 -1.11
C HIS A 115 16.79 0.80 0.28
N GLU A 116 16.88 1.89 1.05
CA GLU A 116 17.37 1.84 2.44
C GLU A 116 16.47 1.00 3.33
N VAL A 117 15.15 1.10 3.14
CA VAL A 117 14.18 0.26 3.87
C VAL A 117 14.40 -1.23 3.52
N TYR A 118 14.62 -1.54 2.25
CA TYR A 118 14.93 -2.90 1.81
C TYR A 118 16.20 -3.45 2.49
N ILE A 119 17.29 -2.67 2.51
CA ILE A 119 18.55 -3.04 3.18
C ILE A 119 18.32 -3.29 4.68
N LEU A 120 17.57 -2.40 5.36
CA LEU A 120 17.26 -2.56 6.77
C LEU A 120 16.42 -3.81 7.05
N MET A 121 15.46 -4.13 6.17
CA MET A 121 14.67 -5.38 6.29
C MET A 121 15.54 -6.62 6.10
N ASP A 122 16.49 -6.59 5.19
CA ASP A 122 17.42 -7.70 4.96
C ASP A 122 18.39 -7.87 6.14
N LEU A 123 18.93 -6.76 6.65
CA LEU A 123 19.77 -6.76 7.85
C LEU A 123 19.00 -7.32 9.07
N TRP A 124 17.74 -6.90 9.25
CA TRP A 124 16.89 -7.42 10.31
C TRP A 124 16.70 -8.94 10.21
N LYS A 125 16.51 -9.48 9.02
CA LYS A 125 16.43 -10.93 8.81
C LYS A 125 17.71 -11.66 9.19
N GLN A 126 18.88 -11.04 8.96
CA GLN A 126 20.18 -11.63 9.28
C GLN A 126 20.51 -11.56 10.77
N CYS A 127 20.22 -10.44 11.42
CA CYS A 127 20.52 -10.23 12.84
C CYS A 127 19.45 -10.82 13.78
N GLY A 128 18.23 -11.01 13.29
CA GLY A 128 17.12 -11.46 14.13
C GLY A 128 16.79 -10.46 15.25
N LEU A 129 16.61 -10.97 16.47
CA LEU A 129 16.39 -10.17 17.68
C LEU A 129 17.68 -9.99 18.51
N ASP A 130 18.81 -10.53 18.08
CA ASP A 130 20.11 -10.33 18.73
C ASP A 130 20.64 -8.93 18.33
N LEU A 131 20.36 -7.98 19.18
CA LEU A 131 20.83 -6.60 19.09
C LEU A 131 21.96 -6.29 20.07
N GLU A 132 22.74 -7.32 20.49
CA GLU A 132 23.95 -7.16 21.31
C GLU A 132 25.18 -6.80 20.45
#